data_85cb6f1f3136a92ea4380dfc68b44ab1
#
_entry.id   85cb6f1f3136a92ea4380dfc68b44ab1
#
_cell.length_a   1.000
_cell.length_b   1.000
_cell.length_c   1.000
_cell.angle_alpha   90.00
_cell.angle_beta   90.00
_cell.angle_gamma   90.00
#
_symmetry.space_group_name_H-M   'P 1'
#
loop_
_entity.id
_entity.type
_entity.pdbx_description
1 polymer ?
#
loop_
_entity_poly.entity_id
_entity_poly.type
_entity_poly.pdbx_seq_one_letter_code
_entity_poly.pdbx_strand_id
1 'polypeptide(L)'
;MKSMPWRDFFALVVSIGVVGLGLGATMPLTALTLDQRGVGTHIIGMITAVSALGILAVSPFVSRMVGRFGARATMIGAVWAAALATIAMQATDSLLAWSALRCVFGGAMGVLFTIGEAWVNRLAPDNSRGRVIAIYTTSFTFFQLLGPGLVALFNARISWSFAACGLLFLLALPGLMLISNSGPQREAEEHGVRWCLILPRMPMIVLGAGFFALFDTLALSLLPLYAMRHGVSTELALLSATVVLIGDTGLQFVLGWMADRYGRARVHAGCGVAVCLLLPLMPLAVGTPWLWWTLLLLLGAAAGGTYMLALVACGERFTGLSLTSASAIVNATWGVTSGGGPLLTGVLMQSVGINALPAVMWVCAALFVGSAVWERARKIV
;
A
#
# COMPACT_ATOMS: atom_id res chain seq x y z
N MET A 1 -19.52 -7.85 -28.53
CA MET A 1 -18.78 -8.07 -27.28
C MET A 1 -17.31 -8.09 -27.60
N LYS A 2 -16.52 -7.12 -27.13
CA LYS A 2 -15.05 -7.17 -27.31
C LYS A 2 -14.52 -8.32 -26.44
N SER A 3 -13.86 -9.28 -27.05
CA SER A 3 -13.13 -10.33 -26.33
C SER A 3 -11.98 -9.67 -25.56
N MET A 4 -11.78 -10.07 -24.32
CA MET A 4 -10.67 -9.58 -23.50
C MET A 4 -9.34 -9.94 -24.16
N PRO A 5 -8.40 -8.99 -24.34
CA PRO A 5 -7.07 -9.29 -24.85
C PRO A 5 -6.22 -9.93 -23.73
N TRP A 6 -6.40 -11.22 -23.51
CA TRP A 6 -5.80 -11.99 -22.42
C TRP A 6 -4.27 -11.84 -22.35
N ARG A 7 -3.60 -11.74 -23.50
CA ARG A 7 -2.16 -11.54 -23.55
C ARG A 7 -1.74 -10.24 -22.87
N ASP A 8 -2.41 -9.12 -23.21
CA ASP A 8 -2.09 -7.80 -22.66
C ASP A 8 -2.46 -7.75 -21.17
N PHE A 9 -3.56 -8.40 -20.78
CA PHE A 9 -3.97 -8.49 -19.39
C PHE A 9 -2.95 -9.26 -18.55
N PHE A 10 -2.55 -10.47 -18.93
CA PHE A 10 -1.56 -11.24 -18.18
C PHE A 10 -0.21 -10.55 -18.13
N ALA A 11 0.23 -9.94 -19.23
CA ALA A 11 1.48 -9.19 -19.27
C ALA A 11 1.45 -8.00 -18.30
N LEU A 12 0.32 -7.28 -18.21
CA LEU A 12 0.13 -6.19 -17.26
C LEU A 12 0.10 -6.69 -15.81
N VAL A 13 -0.65 -7.76 -15.52
CA VAL A 13 -0.77 -8.36 -14.19
C VAL A 13 0.59 -8.85 -13.67
N VAL A 14 1.36 -9.54 -14.51
CA VAL A 14 2.72 -9.98 -14.13
C VAL A 14 3.63 -8.79 -13.88
N SER A 15 3.60 -7.78 -14.75
CA SER A 15 4.45 -6.59 -14.59
C SER A 15 4.15 -5.83 -13.30
N ILE A 16 2.87 -5.65 -12.97
CA ILE A 16 2.49 -4.96 -11.71
C ILE A 16 2.77 -5.84 -10.48
N GLY A 17 2.64 -7.15 -10.62
CA GLY A 17 3.04 -8.09 -9.58
C GLY A 17 4.52 -7.95 -9.24
N VAL A 18 5.40 -7.91 -10.25
CA VAL A 18 6.83 -7.67 -10.03
C VAL A 18 7.09 -6.31 -9.37
N VAL A 19 6.33 -5.28 -9.73
CA VAL A 19 6.39 -3.96 -9.05
C VAL A 19 6.00 -4.09 -7.57
N GLY A 20 4.96 -4.87 -7.27
CA GLY A 20 4.56 -5.20 -5.90
C GLY A 20 5.69 -5.87 -5.12
N LEU A 21 6.34 -6.89 -5.71
CA LEU A 21 7.49 -7.57 -5.13
C LEU A 21 8.62 -6.60 -4.78
N GLY A 22 8.98 -5.72 -5.71
CA GLY A 22 10.02 -4.72 -5.50
C GLY A 22 9.66 -3.72 -4.40
N LEU A 23 8.40 -3.28 -4.33
CA LEU A 23 7.91 -2.40 -3.26
C LEU A 23 7.97 -3.10 -1.90
N GLY A 24 7.46 -4.34 -1.81
CA GLY A 24 7.48 -5.15 -0.60
C GLY A 24 8.90 -5.43 -0.08
N ALA A 25 9.88 -5.56 -0.98
CA ALA A 25 11.28 -5.75 -0.62
C ALA A 25 11.97 -4.45 -0.20
N THR A 26 11.76 -3.35 -0.93
CA THR A 26 12.52 -2.10 -0.72
C THR A 26 12.10 -1.34 0.53
N MET A 27 10.84 -1.45 0.98
CA MET A 27 10.38 -0.75 2.19
C MET A 27 11.07 -1.25 3.46
N PRO A 28 11.01 -2.54 3.83
CA PRO A 28 11.68 -3.04 5.02
C PRO A 28 13.20 -2.97 4.90
N LEU A 29 13.78 -3.20 3.69
CA LEU A 29 15.21 -3.06 3.47
C LEU A 29 15.71 -1.65 3.76
N THR A 30 14.97 -0.61 3.34
CA THR A 30 15.29 0.78 3.61
C THR A 30 15.33 1.06 5.11
N ALA A 31 14.26 0.66 5.83
CA ALA A 31 14.16 0.89 7.26
C ALA A 31 15.26 0.15 8.05
N LEU A 32 15.49 -1.12 7.71
CA LEU A 32 16.51 -1.95 8.34
C LEU A 32 17.93 -1.40 8.13
N THR A 33 18.26 -1.01 6.91
CA THR A 33 19.62 -0.49 6.60
C THR A 33 19.87 0.83 7.32
N LEU A 34 18.89 1.72 7.40
CA LEU A 34 19.02 2.98 8.16
C LEU A 34 19.16 2.72 9.66
N ASP A 35 18.41 1.77 10.23
CA ASP A 35 18.55 1.38 11.64
C ASP A 35 19.92 0.79 11.95
N GLN A 36 20.45 -0.09 11.09
CA GLN A 36 21.80 -0.65 11.21
C GLN A 36 22.90 0.41 11.14
N ARG A 37 22.66 1.52 10.44
CA ARG A 37 23.56 2.71 10.41
C ARG A 37 23.40 3.62 11.64
N GLY A 38 22.56 3.25 12.61
CA GLY A 38 22.28 4.05 13.80
C GLY A 38 21.41 5.26 13.56
N VAL A 39 20.69 5.34 12.43
CA VAL A 39 19.79 6.44 12.11
C VAL A 39 18.53 6.34 12.97
N GLY A 40 18.13 7.42 13.60
CA GLY A 40 16.96 7.47 14.46
C GLY A 40 15.65 7.21 13.69
N THR A 41 14.66 6.63 14.38
CA THR A 41 13.37 6.24 13.78
C THR A 41 12.60 7.41 13.16
N HIS A 42 12.80 8.64 13.64
CA HIS A 42 12.22 9.86 13.07
C HIS A 42 12.71 10.12 11.63
N ILE A 43 14.02 9.93 11.38
CA ILE A 43 14.59 10.08 10.03
C ILE A 43 14.14 8.92 9.13
N ILE A 44 14.08 7.70 9.66
CA ILE A 44 13.55 6.52 8.92
C ILE A 44 12.11 6.79 8.49
N GLY A 45 11.27 7.27 9.39
CA GLY A 45 9.89 7.67 9.08
C GLY A 45 9.81 8.79 8.04
N MET A 46 10.69 9.79 8.14
CA MET A 46 10.76 10.89 7.18
C MET A 46 11.16 10.40 5.77
N ILE A 47 12.19 9.57 5.66
CA ILE A 47 12.65 9.01 4.37
C ILE A 47 11.56 8.12 3.76
N THR A 48 10.82 7.37 4.57
CA THR A 48 9.65 6.60 4.10
C THR A 48 8.56 7.53 3.58
N ALA A 49 8.25 8.61 4.28
CA ALA A 49 7.25 9.61 3.89
C ALA A 49 7.59 10.33 2.58
N VAL A 50 8.87 10.58 2.31
CA VAL A 50 9.34 11.24 1.07
C VAL A 50 8.91 10.47 -0.18
N SER A 51 8.77 9.15 -0.11
CA SER A 51 8.23 8.36 -1.25
C SER A 51 6.78 8.76 -1.59
N ALA A 52 5.94 9.01 -0.59
CA ALA A 52 4.58 9.49 -0.83
C ALA A 52 4.56 10.90 -1.45
N LEU A 53 5.49 11.77 -1.05
CA LEU A 53 5.66 13.08 -1.70
C LEU A 53 6.03 12.92 -3.18
N GLY A 54 6.87 11.94 -3.53
CA GLY A 54 7.20 11.61 -4.91
C GLY A 54 5.96 11.21 -5.73
N ILE A 55 5.09 10.36 -5.18
CA ILE A 55 3.81 9.98 -5.80
C ILE A 55 2.94 11.21 -6.06
N LEU A 56 2.77 12.08 -5.05
CA LEU A 56 1.96 13.28 -5.16
C LEU A 56 2.54 14.27 -6.17
N ALA A 57 3.86 14.46 -6.16
CA ALA A 57 4.54 15.38 -7.07
C ALA A 57 4.43 14.97 -8.53
N VAL A 58 4.46 13.67 -8.85
CA VAL A 58 4.38 13.20 -10.23
C VAL A 58 2.95 13.13 -10.77
N SER A 59 1.97 12.95 -9.88
CA SER A 59 0.56 12.70 -10.25
C SER A 59 -0.01 13.71 -11.28
N PRO A 60 0.19 15.05 -11.18
CA PRO A 60 -0.32 16.00 -12.17
C PRO A 60 0.35 15.89 -13.55
N PHE A 61 1.49 15.23 -13.64
CA PHE A 61 2.28 15.11 -14.87
C PHE A 61 2.05 13.79 -15.61
N VAL A 62 1.48 12.77 -14.97
CA VAL A 62 1.29 11.44 -15.56
C VAL A 62 0.51 11.51 -16.87
N SER A 63 -0.60 12.24 -16.92
CA SER A 63 -1.41 12.39 -18.14
C SER A 63 -0.66 13.09 -19.28
N ARG A 64 0.20 14.07 -18.95
CA ARG A 64 1.07 14.73 -19.95
C ARG A 64 2.16 13.79 -20.46
N MET A 65 2.78 12.99 -19.59
CA MET A 65 3.78 11.98 -19.96
C MET A 65 3.15 10.92 -20.86
N VAL A 66 1.97 10.42 -20.52
CA VAL A 66 1.23 9.46 -21.35
C VAL A 66 0.86 10.06 -22.71
N GLY A 67 0.41 11.32 -22.75
CA GLY A 67 0.08 12.01 -23.98
C GLY A 67 1.29 12.24 -24.90
N ARG A 68 2.50 12.43 -24.34
CA ARG A 68 3.73 12.70 -25.10
C ARG A 68 4.47 11.44 -25.53
N PHE A 69 4.59 10.45 -24.65
CA PHE A 69 5.43 9.26 -24.85
C PHE A 69 4.62 7.97 -25.03
N GLY A 70 3.33 8.01 -24.75
CA GLY A 70 2.46 6.82 -24.66
C GLY A 70 2.56 6.10 -23.31
N ALA A 71 1.51 5.38 -22.95
CA ALA A 71 1.41 4.69 -21.65
C ALA A 71 2.52 3.67 -21.43
N ARG A 72 2.80 2.83 -22.44
CA ARG A 72 3.82 1.78 -22.39
C ARG A 72 5.22 2.34 -22.15
N ALA A 73 5.65 3.34 -22.92
CA ALA A 73 6.98 3.92 -22.79
C ALA A 73 7.14 4.65 -21.43
N THR A 74 6.07 5.30 -20.96
CA THR A 74 6.05 5.96 -19.66
C THR A 74 6.21 4.94 -18.50
N MET A 75 5.54 3.79 -18.56
CA MET A 75 5.72 2.73 -17.57
C MET A 75 7.12 2.11 -17.62
N ILE A 76 7.68 1.88 -18.81
CA ILE A 76 9.05 1.38 -18.97
C ILE A 76 10.05 2.37 -18.35
N GLY A 77 9.91 3.66 -18.61
CA GLY A 77 10.72 4.70 -18.00
C GLY A 77 10.60 4.73 -16.48
N ALA A 78 9.40 4.54 -15.94
CA ALA A 78 9.16 4.46 -14.51
C ALA A 78 9.81 3.22 -13.88
N VAL A 79 9.77 2.06 -14.52
CA VAL A 79 10.48 0.85 -14.06
C VAL A 79 11.99 1.11 -13.98
N TRP A 80 12.58 1.72 -15.02
CA TRP A 80 13.99 2.10 -14.99
C TRP A 80 14.30 3.10 -13.91
N ALA A 81 13.46 4.12 -13.70
CA ALA A 81 13.66 5.11 -12.64
C ALA A 81 13.61 4.45 -11.25
N ALA A 82 12.66 3.54 -11.00
CA ALA A 82 12.58 2.79 -9.75
C ALA A 82 13.81 1.91 -9.53
N ALA A 83 14.23 1.15 -10.56
CA ALA A 83 15.39 0.27 -10.49
C ALA A 83 16.67 1.06 -10.21
N LEU A 84 16.95 2.11 -10.99
CA LEU A 84 18.15 2.92 -10.85
C LEU A 84 18.18 3.68 -9.52
N ALA A 85 17.05 4.23 -9.07
CA ALA A 85 16.97 4.89 -7.77
C ALA A 85 17.28 3.91 -6.63
N THR A 86 16.74 2.68 -6.71
CA THR A 86 17.00 1.64 -5.70
C THR A 86 18.47 1.20 -5.72
N ILE A 87 19.05 0.96 -6.89
CA ILE A 87 20.46 0.57 -7.03
C ILE A 87 21.38 1.70 -6.53
N ALA A 88 21.08 2.95 -6.86
CA ALA A 88 21.87 4.10 -6.45
C ALA A 88 21.92 4.30 -4.92
N MET A 89 20.89 3.85 -4.18
CA MET A 89 20.92 3.87 -2.71
C MET A 89 22.05 2.99 -2.14
N GLN A 90 22.50 1.98 -2.86
CA GLN A 90 23.65 1.16 -2.46
C GLN A 90 24.97 1.95 -2.48
N ALA A 91 25.10 2.93 -3.34
CA ALA A 91 26.35 3.64 -3.61
C ALA A 91 26.54 4.91 -2.76
N THR A 92 25.64 5.22 -1.84
CA THR A 92 25.68 6.47 -1.06
C THR A 92 25.28 6.25 0.40
N ASP A 93 25.94 6.98 1.30
CA ASP A 93 25.59 7.04 2.73
C ASP A 93 24.89 8.36 3.10
N SER A 94 24.76 9.29 2.16
CA SER A 94 24.12 10.58 2.38
C SER A 94 22.60 10.43 2.54
N LEU A 95 22.06 10.83 3.70
CA LEU A 95 20.62 10.85 3.97
C LEU A 95 19.84 11.76 3.02
N LEU A 96 20.46 12.85 2.56
CA LEU A 96 19.85 13.74 1.57
C LEU A 96 19.73 13.05 0.20
N ALA A 97 20.79 12.35 -0.22
CA ALA A 97 20.75 11.57 -1.46
C ALA A 97 19.71 10.43 -1.35
N TRP A 98 19.63 9.75 -0.21
CA TRP A 98 18.59 8.75 0.05
C TRP A 98 17.18 9.34 -0.06
N SER A 99 16.95 10.52 0.52
CA SER A 99 15.66 11.21 0.42
C SER A 99 15.31 11.54 -1.03
N ALA A 100 16.26 12.09 -1.80
CA ALA A 100 16.05 12.38 -3.22
C ALA A 100 15.76 11.11 -4.04
N LEU A 101 16.52 10.03 -3.82
CA LEU A 101 16.30 8.74 -4.49
C LEU A 101 14.95 8.11 -4.10
N ARG A 102 14.53 8.22 -2.86
CA ARG A 102 13.20 7.77 -2.40
C ARG A 102 12.08 8.62 -3.00
N CYS A 103 12.29 9.91 -3.22
CA CYS A 103 11.33 10.75 -3.93
C CYS A 103 11.18 10.31 -5.41
N VAL A 104 12.29 10.06 -6.11
CA VAL A 104 12.29 9.52 -7.48
C VAL A 104 11.60 8.16 -7.54
N PHE A 105 11.94 7.26 -6.60
CA PHE A 105 11.31 5.96 -6.47
C PHE A 105 9.79 6.08 -6.27
N GLY A 106 9.35 6.93 -5.35
CA GLY A 106 7.93 7.19 -5.11
C GLY A 106 7.22 7.73 -6.36
N GLY A 107 7.84 8.68 -7.07
CA GLY A 107 7.33 9.19 -8.35
C GLY A 107 7.17 8.08 -9.39
N ALA A 108 8.16 7.19 -9.51
CA ALA A 108 8.08 6.04 -10.40
C ALA A 108 6.92 5.10 -10.02
N MET A 109 6.72 4.82 -8.72
CA MET A 109 5.58 4.04 -8.24
C MET A 109 4.25 4.71 -8.58
N GLY A 110 4.13 6.03 -8.38
CA GLY A 110 2.94 6.80 -8.73
C GLY A 110 2.56 6.68 -10.22
N VAL A 111 3.56 6.73 -11.10
CA VAL A 111 3.35 6.50 -12.55
C VAL A 111 2.85 5.09 -12.82
N LEU A 112 3.49 4.06 -12.25
CA LEU A 112 3.16 2.66 -12.47
C LEU A 112 1.76 2.32 -11.98
N PHE A 113 1.37 2.78 -10.80
CA PHE A 113 0.03 2.57 -10.25
C PHE A 113 -1.03 3.27 -11.09
N THR A 114 -0.85 4.57 -11.35
CA THR A 114 -1.86 5.37 -12.07
C THR A 114 -2.12 4.81 -13.47
N ILE A 115 -1.06 4.49 -14.22
CA ILE A 115 -1.21 3.96 -15.59
C ILE A 115 -1.70 2.50 -15.54
N GLY A 116 -1.19 1.69 -14.61
CA GLY A 116 -1.59 0.29 -14.45
C GLY A 116 -3.09 0.14 -14.16
N GLU A 117 -3.61 0.92 -13.20
CA GLU A 117 -5.04 0.95 -12.87
C GLU A 117 -5.90 1.44 -14.03
N ALA A 118 -5.49 2.51 -14.71
CA ALA A 118 -6.21 3.01 -15.89
C ALA A 118 -6.21 1.96 -17.01
N TRP A 119 -5.11 1.23 -17.18
CA TRP A 119 -4.98 0.23 -18.23
C TRP A 119 -5.82 -1.02 -17.96
N VAL A 120 -5.79 -1.54 -16.73
CA VAL A 120 -6.61 -2.71 -16.37
C VAL A 120 -8.10 -2.38 -16.47
N ASN A 121 -8.51 -1.19 -16.05
CA ASN A 121 -9.89 -0.73 -16.19
C ASN A 121 -10.36 -0.66 -17.65
N ARG A 122 -9.47 -0.25 -18.57
CA ARG A 122 -9.76 -0.20 -20.02
C ARG A 122 -9.82 -1.57 -20.68
N LEU A 123 -8.99 -2.52 -20.21
CA LEU A 123 -8.98 -3.90 -20.74
C LEU A 123 -10.19 -4.71 -20.23
N ALA A 124 -10.72 -4.36 -19.08
CA ALA A 124 -11.77 -5.12 -18.42
C ALA A 124 -13.12 -4.98 -19.15
N PRO A 125 -13.77 -6.07 -19.59
CA PRO A 125 -15.14 -6.05 -20.10
C PRO A 125 -16.12 -5.63 -18.99
N ASP A 126 -17.17 -4.89 -19.35
CA ASP A 126 -18.13 -4.35 -18.37
C ASP A 126 -18.78 -5.43 -17.49
N ASN A 127 -19.07 -6.61 -18.07
CA ASN A 127 -19.68 -7.73 -17.37
C ASN A 127 -18.73 -8.48 -16.39
N SER A 128 -17.44 -8.23 -16.44
CA SER A 128 -16.43 -8.90 -15.61
C SER A 128 -15.41 -7.94 -14.99
N ARG A 129 -15.65 -6.61 -15.06
CA ARG A 129 -14.72 -5.57 -14.61
C ARG A 129 -14.25 -5.79 -13.18
N GLY A 130 -15.17 -6.05 -12.25
CA GLY A 130 -14.82 -6.31 -10.85
C GLY A 130 -13.89 -7.51 -10.66
N ARG A 131 -14.13 -8.62 -11.38
CA ARG A 131 -13.28 -9.82 -11.32
C ARG A 131 -11.88 -9.54 -11.88
N VAL A 132 -11.79 -8.80 -12.97
CA VAL A 132 -10.52 -8.44 -13.63
C VAL A 132 -9.68 -7.54 -12.72
N ILE A 133 -10.29 -6.53 -12.10
CA ILE A 133 -9.63 -5.65 -11.14
C ILE A 133 -9.19 -6.45 -9.90
N ALA A 134 -10.03 -7.36 -9.40
CA ALA A 134 -9.69 -8.20 -8.26
C ALA A 134 -8.45 -9.08 -8.54
N ILE A 135 -8.35 -9.69 -9.73
CA ILE A 135 -7.16 -10.46 -10.11
C ILE A 135 -5.91 -9.57 -10.14
N TYR A 136 -6.03 -8.36 -10.70
CA TYR A 136 -4.93 -7.40 -10.76
C TYR A 136 -4.43 -6.98 -9.36
N THR A 137 -5.34 -6.58 -8.47
CA THR A 137 -4.99 -6.14 -7.11
C THR A 137 -4.46 -7.30 -6.25
N THR A 138 -5.11 -8.47 -6.31
CA THR A 138 -4.65 -9.66 -5.58
C THR A 138 -3.27 -10.11 -6.05
N SER A 139 -2.99 -10.04 -7.36
CA SER A 139 -1.65 -10.37 -7.88
C SER A 139 -0.60 -9.40 -7.35
N PHE A 140 -0.88 -8.09 -7.33
CA PHE A 140 0.01 -7.11 -6.74
C PHE A 140 0.32 -7.43 -5.27
N THR A 141 -0.70 -7.62 -4.44
CA THR A 141 -0.53 -7.91 -3.01
C THR A 141 0.15 -9.25 -2.77
N PHE A 142 -0.17 -10.28 -3.58
CA PHE A 142 0.49 -11.58 -3.51
C PHE A 142 2.00 -11.49 -3.75
N PHE A 143 2.43 -10.75 -4.76
CA PHE A 143 3.86 -10.54 -5.01
C PHE A 143 4.50 -9.62 -3.96
N GLN A 144 3.77 -8.62 -3.46
CA GLN A 144 4.24 -7.71 -2.41
C GLN A 144 4.57 -8.47 -1.12
N LEU A 145 3.75 -9.45 -0.74
CA LEU A 145 3.98 -10.26 0.47
C LEU A 145 5.25 -11.11 0.40
N LEU A 146 5.74 -11.44 -0.79
CA LEU A 146 7.00 -12.18 -0.96
C LEU A 146 8.22 -11.29 -0.73
N GLY A 147 8.07 -9.97 -0.86
CA GLY A 147 9.18 -9.01 -0.77
C GLY A 147 9.96 -9.07 0.53
N PRO A 148 9.33 -8.94 1.72
CA PRO A 148 10.04 -9.02 2.99
C PRO A 148 10.74 -10.37 3.21
N GLY A 149 10.13 -11.48 2.76
CA GLY A 149 10.73 -12.81 2.79
C GLY A 149 12.01 -12.91 1.94
N LEU A 150 12.02 -12.30 0.75
CA LEU A 150 13.22 -12.22 -0.08
C LEU A 150 14.32 -11.41 0.60
N VAL A 151 13.97 -10.28 1.24
CA VAL A 151 14.96 -9.48 1.98
C VAL A 151 15.53 -10.28 3.15
N ALA A 152 14.71 -11.05 3.85
CA ALA A 152 15.19 -11.95 4.92
C ALA A 152 16.21 -12.97 4.41
N LEU A 153 16.00 -13.53 3.22
CA LEU A 153 16.94 -14.46 2.57
C LEU A 153 18.23 -13.77 2.14
N PHE A 154 18.16 -12.53 1.63
CA PHE A 154 19.33 -11.80 1.14
C PHE A 154 20.13 -11.14 2.26
N ASN A 155 19.47 -10.64 3.31
CA ASN A 155 20.09 -9.83 4.35
C ASN A 155 21.18 -10.58 5.14
N ALA A 156 21.09 -11.89 5.25
CA ALA A 156 22.11 -12.69 5.96
C ALA A 156 23.41 -12.89 5.16
N ARG A 157 23.47 -12.55 3.86
CA ARG A 157 24.57 -13.00 2.98
C ARG A 157 25.05 -12.03 1.91
N ILE A 158 24.37 -10.89 1.65
CA ILE A 158 24.66 -10.10 0.45
C ILE A 158 24.83 -8.61 0.77
N SER A 159 26.05 -8.10 0.59
CA SER A 159 26.40 -6.68 0.73
C SER A 159 25.75 -5.76 -0.34
N TRP A 160 24.97 -6.31 -1.28
CA TRP A 160 24.37 -5.61 -2.42
C TRP A 160 22.84 -5.81 -2.52
N SER A 161 22.18 -5.85 -1.35
CA SER A 161 20.72 -6.06 -1.27
C SER A 161 19.88 -5.03 -2.04
N PHE A 162 20.28 -3.74 -2.04
CA PHE A 162 19.60 -2.71 -2.82
C PHE A 162 19.77 -2.92 -4.32
N ALA A 163 20.97 -3.34 -4.77
CA ALA A 163 21.19 -3.65 -6.18
C ALA A 163 20.32 -4.84 -6.61
N ALA A 164 20.25 -5.89 -5.80
CA ALA A 164 19.38 -7.04 -6.06
C ALA A 164 17.90 -6.63 -6.13
N CYS A 165 17.41 -5.86 -5.15
CA CYS A 165 16.04 -5.34 -5.16
C CYS A 165 15.75 -4.43 -6.36
N GLY A 166 16.72 -3.58 -6.75
CA GLY A 166 16.59 -2.76 -7.95
C GLY A 166 16.47 -3.57 -9.23
N LEU A 167 17.26 -4.64 -9.36
CA LEU A 167 17.19 -5.56 -10.50
C LEU A 167 15.85 -6.30 -10.58
N LEU A 168 15.20 -6.58 -9.44
CA LEU A 168 13.85 -7.19 -9.45
C LEU A 168 12.84 -6.35 -10.24
N PHE A 169 12.91 -5.00 -10.18
CA PHE A 169 12.00 -4.16 -10.95
C PHE A 169 12.14 -4.37 -12.45
N LEU A 170 13.35 -4.68 -12.94
CA LEU A 170 13.59 -4.91 -14.37
C LEU A 170 12.89 -6.17 -14.91
N LEU A 171 12.53 -7.11 -14.03
CA LEU A 171 11.72 -8.28 -14.40
C LEU A 171 10.29 -7.91 -14.85
N ALA A 172 9.84 -6.69 -14.63
CA ALA A 172 8.58 -6.18 -15.17
C ALA A 172 8.69 -5.80 -16.67
N LEU A 173 9.91 -5.53 -17.18
CA LEU A 173 10.12 -5.05 -18.56
C LEU A 173 9.63 -6.02 -19.63
N PRO A 174 9.92 -7.34 -19.58
CA PRO A 174 9.44 -8.27 -20.59
C PRO A 174 7.91 -8.25 -20.73
N GLY A 175 7.18 -8.22 -19.61
CA GLY A 175 5.73 -8.09 -19.62
C GLY A 175 5.28 -6.79 -20.28
N LEU A 176 5.85 -5.64 -19.90
CA LEU A 176 5.53 -4.34 -20.49
C LEU A 176 5.87 -4.27 -21.96
N MET A 177 6.92 -4.96 -22.43
CA MET A 177 7.28 -5.02 -23.84
C MET A 177 6.30 -5.86 -24.67
N LEU A 178 5.62 -6.82 -24.06
CA LEU A 178 4.63 -7.67 -24.72
C LEU A 178 3.26 -7.02 -24.86
N ILE A 179 2.95 -5.98 -24.08
CA ILE A 179 1.66 -5.29 -24.14
C ILE A 179 1.56 -4.49 -25.44
N SER A 180 0.38 -4.55 -26.09
CA SER A 180 0.08 -3.75 -27.28
C SER A 180 0.07 -2.25 -26.96
N ASN A 181 0.33 -1.38 -27.97
CA ASN A 181 0.33 0.08 -27.77
C ASN A 181 -1.08 0.70 -27.55
N SER A 182 -2.12 -0.12 -27.34
CA SER A 182 -3.50 0.31 -27.09
C SER A 182 -3.78 0.77 -25.66
N GLY A 183 -2.78 1.29 -24.96
CA GLY A 183 -2.88 1.78 -23.59
C GLY A 183 -3.85 2.96 -23.40
N PRO A 184 -4.08 3.39 -22.16
CA PRO A 184 -4.92 4.55 -21.88
C PRO A 184 -4.39 5.77 -22.60
N GLN A 185 -5.27 6.46 -23.28
CA GLN A 185 -5.00 7.77 -23.90
C GLN A 185 -5.46 8.84 -22.91
N ARG A 186 -5.02 10.07 -23.13
CA ARG A 186 -5.44 11.22 -22.33
C ARG A 186 -6.97 11.30 -22.36
N GLU A 187 -7.62 10.93 -21.27
CA GLU A 187 -9.03 11.21 -21.07
C GLU A 187 -9.17 12.72 -20.78
N ALA A 188 -10.15 13.37 -21.41
CA ALA A 188 -10.52 14.73 -21.05
C ALA A 188 -10.90 14.70 -19.55
N GLU A 189 -10.38 15.65 -18.77
CA GLU A 189 -10.71 15.81 -17.36
C GLU A 189 -12.24 16.04 -17.26
N GLU A 190 -13.00 14.98 -17.01
CA GLU A 190 -14.38 15.15 -16.57
C GLU A 190 -14.31 15.83 -15.19
N HIS A 191 -14.89 17.02 -15.12
CA HIS A 191 -14.95 17.79 -13.88
C HIS A 191 -15.83 17.02 -12.89
N GLY A 192 -15.20 16.30 -11.96
CA GLY A 192 -15.87 15.56 -10.90
C GLY A 192 -16.68 16.47 -9.96
N VAL A 193 -17.51 15.87 -9.15
CA VAL A 193 -18.25 16.59 -8.10
C VAL A 193 -17.27 17.17 -7.08
N ARG A 194 -17.52 18.39 -6.59
CA ARG A 194 -16.64 19.06 -5.61
C ARG A 194 -16.48 18.22 -4.34
N TRP A 195 -15.24 17.99 -3.93
CA TRP A 195 -14.88 17.16 -2.76
C TRP A 195 -15.58 17.59 -1.46
N CYS A 196 -15.78 18.90 -1.27
CA CYS A 196 -16.46 19.43 -0.09
C CYS A 196 -17.91 18.93 0.07
N LEU A 197 -18.55 18.48 -1.02
CA LEU A 197 -19.91 17.94 -0.99
C LEU A 197 -19.93 16.43 -0.72
N ILE A 198 -18.87 15.71 -1.05
CA ILE A 198 -18.78 14.26 -0.96
C ILE A 198 -18.14 13.84 0.36
N LEU A 199 -17.03 14.46 0.76
CA LEU A 199 -16.25 14.12 1.95
C LEU A 199 -17.09 13.97 3.24
N PRO A 200 -18.04 14.89 3.56
CA PRO A 200 -18.87 14.75 4.75
C PRO A 200 -19.84 13.55 4.74
N ARG A 201 -20.05 12.95 3.56
CA ARG A 201 -20.96 11.81 3.37
C ARG A 201 -20.26 10.45 3.45
N MET A 202 -18.93 10.44 3.66
CA MET A 202 -18.14 9.20 3.64
C MET A 202 -17.07 9.12 4.74
N PRO A 203 -17.29 9.59 5.97
CA PRO A 203 -16.24 9.63 7.00
C PRO A 203 -15.73 8.23 7.36
N MET A 204 -16.61 7.22 7.46
CA MET A 204 -16.22 5.85 7.72
C MET A 204 -15.37 5.26 6.59
N ILE A 205 -15.68 5.59 5.33
CA ILE A 205 -14.91 5.13 4.16
C ILE A 205 -13.51 5.76 4.19
N VAL A 206 -13.43 7.06 4.38
CA VAL A 206 -12.17 7.82 4.40
C VAL A 206 -11.27 7.38 5.54
N LEU A 207 -11.82 7.29 6.77
CA LEU A 207 -11.04 6.88 7.94
C LEU A 207 -10.65 5.40 7.89
N GLY A 208 -11.49 4.52 7.33
CA GLY A 208 -11.14 3.11 7.12
C GLY A 208 -10.01 2.93 6.11
N ALA A 209 -10.10 3.60 4.96
CA ALA A 209 -9.04 3.57 3.94
C ALA A 209 -7.75 4.23 4.44
N GLY A 210 -7.86 5.37 5.15
CA GLY A 210 -6.73 6.06 5.74
C GLY A 210 -6.03 5.24 6.83
N PHE A 211 -6.81 4.58 7.69
CA PHE A 211 -6.25 3.66 8.68
C PHE A 211 -5.47 2.54 8.02
N PHE A 212 -6.05 1.88 7.00
CA PHE A 212 -5.37 0.78 6.33
C PHE A 212 -4.09 1.23 5.62
N ALA A 213 -4.11 2.37 4.93
CA ALA A 213 -2.93 2.90 4.26
C ALA A 213 -1.78 3.22 5.25
N LEU A 214 -2.12 3.78 6.41
CA LEU A 214 -1.17 3.98 7.51
C LEU A 214 -0.65 2.63 8.03
N PHE A 215 -1.55 1.68 8.31
CA PHE A 215 -1.23 0.37 8.85
C PHE A 215 -0.31 -0.41 7.90
N ASP A 216 -0.65 -0.51 6.62
CA ASP A 216 0.14 -1.22 5.60
C ASP A 216 1.55 -0.63 5.46
N THR A 217 1.65 0.69 5.39
CA THR A 217 2.95 1.36 5.29
C THR A 217 3.81 1.17 6.54
N LEU A 218 3.21 1.21 7.73
CA LEU A 218 3.92 0.96 8.99
C LEU A 218 4.29 -0.51 9.15
N ALA A 219 3.44 -1.44 8.70
CA ALA A 219 3.73 -2.87 8.72
C ALA A 219 4.93 -3.23 7.84
N LEU A 220 5.06 -2.59 6.68
CA LEU A 220 6.20 -2.81 5.78
C LEU A 220 7.48 -2.09 6.21
N SER A 221 7.37 -0.93 6.89
CA SER A 221 8.54 -0.10 7.20
C SER A 221 9.01 -0.17 8.65
N LEU A 222 8.14 0.06 9.61
CA LEU A 222 8.53 0.20 11.03
C LEU A 222 8.22 -1.03 11.90
N LEU A 223 7.31 -1.91 11.49
CA LEU A 223 7.01 -3.13 12.25
C LEU A 223 8.22 -4.09 12.38
N PRO A 224 9.05 -4.32 11.34
CA PRO A 224 10.27 -5.09 11.52
C PRO A 224 11.20 -4.48 12.57
N LEU A 225 11.39 -3.16 12.58
CA LEU A 225 12.20 -2.47 13.58
C LEU A 225 11.61 -2.61 15.00
N TYR A 226 10.28 -2.52 15.12
CA TYR A 226 9.58 -2.75 16.37
C TYR A 226 9.88 -4.14 16.94
N ALA A 227 9.77 -5.18 16.11
CA ALA A 227 10.03 -6.56 16.50
C ALA A 227 11.51 -6.76 16.91
N MET A 228 12.45 -6.22 16.12
CA MET A 228 13.90 -6.31 16.44
C MET A 228 14.24 -5.66 17.78
N ARG A 229 13.66 -4.50 18.08
CA ARG A 229 13.89 -3.80 19.35
C ARG A 229 13.26 -4.49 20.56
N HIS A 230 12.40 -5.46 20.33
CA HIS A 230 11.89 -6.39 21.35
C HIS A 230 12.66 -7.73 21.38
N GLY A 231 13.82 -7.83 20.71
CA GLY A 231 14.68 -9.01 20.75
C GLY A 231 14.34 -10.10 19.72
N VAL A 232 13.43 -9.84 18.79
CA VAL A 232 13.18 -10.77 17.66
C VAL A 232 14.34 -10.70 16.68
N SER A 233 14.81 -11.85 16.17
CA SER A 233 15.88 -11.88 15.17
C SER A 233 15.48 -11.11 13.91
N THR A 234 16.46 -10.56 13.20
CA THR A 234 16.23 -9.76 11.98
C THR A 234 15.40 -10.51 10.94
N GLU A 235 15.67 -11.81 10.77
CA GLU A 235 14.95 -12.65 9.81
C GLU A 235 13.46 -12.78 10.16
N LEU A 236 13.16 -13.10 11.42
CA LEU A 236 11.79 -13.23 11.92
C LEU A 236 11.08 -11.87 11.95
N ALA A 237 11.79 -10.80 12.25
CA ALA A 237 11.26 -9.45 12.22
C ALA A 237 10.80 -9.04 10.81
N LEU A 238 11.59 -9.34 9.79
CA LEU A 238 11.21 -9.13 8.38
C LEU A 238 10.01 -9.98 7.97
N LEU A 239 9.95 -11.24 8.40
CA LEU A 239 8.81 -12.12 8.16
C LEU A 239 7.52 -11.62 8.84
N SER A 240 7.61 -10.78 9.88
CA SER A 240 6.43 -10.18 10.51
C SER A 240 5.57 -9.39 9.52
N ALA A 241 6.19 -8.63 8.62
CA ALA A 241 5.48 -7.93 7.55
C ALA A 241 4.80 -8.91 6.57
N THR A 242 5.48 -10.00 6.20
CA THR A 242 4.90 -11.05 5.36
C THR A 242 3.66 -11.66 6.00
N VAL A 243 3.68 -11.98 7.29
CA VAL A 243 2.54 -12.60 7.99
C VAL A 243 1.34 -11.64 8.06
N VAL A 244 1.58 -10.34 8.26
CA VAL A 244 0.52 -9.32 8.17
C VAL A 244 -0.14 -9.35 6.79
N LEU A 245 0.64 -9.35 5.71
CA LEU A 245 0.12 -9.38 4.33
C LEU A 245 -0.58 -10.71 4.00
N ILE A 246 -0.13 -11.84 4.57
CA ILE A 246 -0.85 -13.12 4.47
C ILE A 246 -2.22 -13.02 5.14
N GLY A 247 -2.30 -12.41 6.32
CA GLY A 247 -3.57 -12.16 7.01
C GLY A 247 -4.51 -11.29 6.19
N ASP A 248 -4.00 -10.17 5.68
CA ASP A 248 -4.75 -9.26 4.82
C ASP A 248 -5.33 -9.98 3.60
N THR A 249 -4.48 -10.65 2.82
CA THR A 249 -4.91 -11.28 1.55
C THR A 249 -5.72 -12.55 1.78
N GLY A 250 -5.26 -13.41 2.69
CA GLY A 250 -5.79 -14.76 2.87
C GLY A 250 -7.19 -14.82 3.49
N LEU A 251 -7.52 -13.88 4.38
CA LEU A 251 -8.80 -13.86 5.08
C LEU A 251 -9.84 -12.90 4.46
N GLN A 252 -9.50 -12.19 3.38
CA GLN A 252 -10.45 -11.31 2.68
C GLN A 252 -11.71 -12.04 2.19
N PHE A 253 -11.55 -13.28 1.70
CA PHE A 253 -12.69 -14.07 1.27
C PHE A 253 -13.65 -14.38 2.43
N VAL A 254 -13.13 -14.74 3.60
CA VAL A 254 -13.92 -15.01 4.81
C VAL A 254 -14.65 -13.75 5.26
N LEU A 255 -13.97 -12.61 5.28
CA LEU A 255 -14.55 -11.32 5.64
C LEU A 255 -15.62 -10.87 4.63
N GLY A 256 -15.40 -11.10 3.33
CA GLY A 256 -16.40 -10.85 2.30
C GLY A 256 -17.66 -11.68 2.50
N TRP A 257 -17.52 -12.98 2.75
CA TRP A 257 -18.63 -13.87 3.07
C TRP A 257 -19.37 -13.43 4.36
N MET A 258 -18.65 -13.05 5.40
CA MET A 258 -19.25 -12.52 6.63
C MET A 258 -20.02 -11.21 6.35
N ALA A 259 -19.47 -10.34 5.52
CA ALA A 259 -20.10 -9.08 5.16
C ALA A 259 -21.43 -9.27 4.41
N ASP A 260 -21.49 -10.25 3.51
CA ASP A 260 -22.72 -10.58 2.78
C ASP A 260 -23.77 -11.22 3.72
N ARG A 261 -23.35 -12.01 4.72
CA ARG A 261 -24.26 -12.70 5.66
C ARG A 261 -24.74 -11.82 6.81
N TYR A 262 -23.86 -11.02 7.40
CA TYR A 262 -24.15 -10.26 8.63
C TYR A 262 -24.35 -8.75 8.40
N GLY A 263 -24.16 -8.31 7.15
CA GLY A 263 -24.28 -6.93 6.73
C GLY A 263 -22.94 -6.19 6.72
N ARG A 264 -22.64 -5.58 5.57
CA ARG A 264 -21.34 -4.98 5.24
C ARG A 264 -20.89 -3.91 6.23
N ALA A 265 -21.78 -2.99 6.61
CA ALA A 265 -21.47 -1.93 7.58
C ALA A 265 -21.17 -2.48 9.00
N ARG A 266 -21.80 -3.59 9.40
CA ARG A 266 -21.53 -4.22 10.70
C ARG A 266 -20.16 -4.89 10.72
N VAL A 267 -19.83 -5.65 9.66
CA VAL A 267 -18.55 -6.34 9.54
C VAL A 267 -17.42 -5.32 9.38
N HIS A 268 -17.64 -4.24 8.62
CA HIS A 268 -16.67 -3.15 8.47
C HIS A 268 -16.31 -2.52 9.83
N ALA A 269 -17.31 -2.13 10.62
CA ALA A 269 -17.09 -1.62 11.98
C ALA A 269 -16.46 -2.69 12.88
N GLY A 270 -16.87 -3.97 12.74
CA GLY A 270 -16.32 -5.11 13.48
C GLY A 270 -14.83 -5.32 13.23
N CYS A 271 -14.36 -5.13 11.99
CA CYS A 271 -12.93 -5.16 11.65
C CYS A 271 -12.16 -4.07 12.43
N GLY A 272 -12.68 -2.85 12.49
CA GLY A 272 -12.06 -1.77 13.27
C GLY A 272 -12.02 -2.06 14.77
N VAL A 273 -13.11 -2.61 15.33
CA VAL A 273 -13.15 -3.03 16.75
C VAL A 273 -12.13 -4.14 17.00
N ALA A 274 -12.02 -5.13 16.11
CA ALA A 274 -11.02 -6.19 16.23
C ALA A 274 -9.60 -5.61 16.24
N VAL A 275 -9.28 -4.68 15.36
CA VAL A 275 -7.98 -3.99 15.36
C VAL A 275 -7.74 -3.27 16.68
N CYS A 276 -8.73 -2.53 17.21
CA CYS A 276 -8.61 -1.81 18.48
C CYS A 276 -8.36 -2.75 19.66
N LEU A 277 -8.88 -3.98 19.62
CA LEU A 277 -8.66 -5.00 20.65
C LEU A 277 -7.32 -5.70 20.53
N LEU A 278 -6.84 -5.91 19.29
CA LEU A 278 -5.62 -6.65 19.02
C LEU A 278 -4.35 -5.79 19.17
N LEU A 279 -4.37 -4.53 18.76
CA LEU A 279 -3.17 -3.67 18.80
C LEU A 279 -2.55 -3.50 20.20
N PRO A 280 -3.32 -3.34 21.30
CA PRO A 280 -2.74 -3.26 22.64
C PRO A 280 -2.03 -4.54 23.10
N LEU A 281 -2.31 -5.67 22.45
CA LEU A 281 -1.67 -6.96 22.75
C LEU A 281 -0.27 -7.09 22.13
N MET A 282 0.11 -6.22 21.18
CA MET A 282 1.41 -6.31 20.48
C MET A 282 2.60 -6.33 21.44
N PRO A 283 2.71 -5.45 22.45
CA PRO A 283 3.86 -5.49 23.37
C PRO A 283 3.95 -6.77 24.19
N LEU A 284 2.80 -7.41 24.46
CA LEU A 284 2.73 -8.67 25.22
C LEU A 284 3.02 -9.90 24.33
N ALA A 285 2.63 -9.82 23.07
CA ALA A 285 2.74 -10.94 22.14
C ALA A 285 4.14 -11.11 21.55
N VAL A 286 4.90 -10.02 21.39
CA VAL A 286 6.19 -10.03 20.67
C VAL A 286 7.23 -10.97 21.28
N GLY A 287 7.18 -11.22 22.59
CA GLY A 287 8.05 -12.16 23.31
C GLY A 287 7.67 -13.64 23.16
N THR A 288 6.50 -13.94 22.60
CA THR A 288 5.98 -15.31 22.49
C THR A 288 5.67 -15.63 21.02
N PRO A 289 6.51 -16.44 20.32
CA PRO A 289 6.42 -16.59 18.86
C PRO A 289 5.04 -16.99 18.33
N TRP A 290 4.38 -18.00 18.92
CA TRP A 290 3.05 -18.44 18.43
C TRP A 290 1.98 -17.36 18.61
N LEU A 291 2.04 -16.58 19.70
CA LEU A 291 1.11 -15.47 19.95
C LEU A 291 1.37 -14.31 18.99
N TRP A 292 2.65 -14.02 18.73
CA TRP A 292 3.07 -12.98 17.78
C TRP A 292 2.56 -13.25 16.37
N TRP A 293 2.78 -14.45 15.85
CA TRP A 293 2.35 -14.81 14.50
C TRP A 293 0.82 -14.81 14.35
N THR A 294 0.12 -15.38 15.33
CA THR A 294 -1.35 -15.37 15.33
C THR A 294 -1.91 -13.95 15.41
N LEU A 295 -1.33 -13.11 16.25
CA LEU A 295 -1.74 -11.71 16.38
C LEU A 295 -1.55 -10.93 15.08
N LEU A 296 -0.38 -11.06 14.44
CA LEU A 296 -0.08 -10.38 13.18
C LEU A 296 -1.00 -10.83 12.04
N LEU A 297 -1.29 -12.13 11.95
CA LEU A 297 -2.23 -12.69 10.98
C LEU A 297 -3.63 -12.08 11.14
N LEU A 298 -4.13 -12.04 12.36
CA LEU A 298 -5.45 -11.49 12.68
C LEU A 298 -5.51 -9.98 12.49
N LEU A 299 -4.43 -9.25 12.85
CA LEU A 299 -4.30 -7.82 12.61
C LEU A 299 -4.32 -7.50 11.11
N GLY A 300 -3.55 -8.25 10.31
CA GLY A 300 -3.55 -8.09 8.86
C GLY A 300 -4.93 -8.31 8.27
N ALA A 301 -5.61 -9.40 8.66
CA ALA A 301 -6.95 -9.71 8.21
C ALA A 301 -7.96 -8.60 8.56
N ALA A 302 -7.97 -8.16 9.82
CA ALA A 302 -8.90 -7.13 10.28
C ALA A 302 -8.61 -5.77 9.62
N ALA A 303 -7.33 -5.39 9.49
CA ALA A 303 -6.93 -4.16 8.82
C ALA A 303 -7.29 -4.17 7.34
N GLY A 304 -6.96 -5.25 6.60
CA GLY A 304 -7.33 -5.40 5.19
C GLY A 304 -8.83 -5.37 4.96
N GLY A 305 -9.60 -5.96 5.90
CA GLY A 305 -11.05 -5.89 5.91
C GLY A 305 -11.61 -4.47 5.99
N THR A 306 -10.92 -3.54 6.69
CA THR A 306 -11.34 -2.14 6.73
C THR A 306 -11.24 -1.47 5.38
N TYR A 307 -10.19 -1.75 4.61
CA TYR A 307 -10.02 -1.18 3.28
C TYR A 307 -10.95 -1.80 2.23
N MET A 308 -10.99 -3.13 2.18
CA MET A 308 -11.86 -3.86 1.26
C MET A 308 -13.33 -3.40 1.39
N LEU A 309 -13.83 -3.33 2.62
CA LEU A 309 -15.21 -2.93 2.89
C LEU A 309 -15.43 -1.42 2.70
N ALA A 310 -14.40 -0.57 2.85
CA ALA A 310 -14.46 0.84 2.49
C ALA A 310 -14.67 1.01 0.98
N LEU A 311 -13.96 0.24 0.14
CA LEU A 311 -14.14 0.27 -1.31
C LEU A 311 -15.52 -0.23 -1.74
N VAL A 312 -16.01 -1.31 -1.11
CA VAL A 312 -17.38 -1.81 -1.36
C VAL A 312 -18.41 -0.76 -0.99
N ALA A 313 -18.30 -0.14 0.20
CA ALA A 313 -19.21 0.92 0.64
C ALA A 313 -19.15 2.16 -0.27
N CYS A 314 -17.97 2.49 -0.81
CA CYS A 314 -17.82 3.56 -1.78
C CYS A 314 -18.64 3.28 -3.06
N GLY A 315 -18.52 2.07 -3.62
CA GLY A 315 -19.26 1.65 -4.81
C GLY A 315 -20.78 1.54 -4.61
N GLU A 316 -21.24 1.30 -3.37
CA GLU A 316 -22.66 1.24 -3.03
C GLU A 316 -23.29 2.64 -2.83
N ARG A 317 -22.54 3.58 -2.25
CA ARG A 317 -23.06 4.92 -1.90
C ARG A 317 -23.00 5.91 -3.04
N PHE A 318 -22.09 5.71 -3.99
CA PHE A 318 -21.84 6.68 -5.05
C PHE A 318 -21.91 6.02 -6.43
N THR A 319 -22.39 6.77 -7.41
CA THR A 319 -22.52 6.33 -8.81
C THR A 319 -22.08 7.45 -9.76
N GLY A 320 -21.66 7.09 -10.98
CA GLY A 320 -21.24 8.07 -12.00
C GLY A 320 -20.11 8.98 -11.51
N LEU A 321 -20.21 10.29 -11.78
CA LEU A 321 -19.20 11.29 -11.41
C LEU A 321 -18.93 11.39 -9.90
N SER A 322 -19.96 11.12 -9.08
CA SER A 322 -19.78 11.11 -7.63
C SER A 322 -18.93 9.94 -7.15
N LEU A 323 -19.00 8.78 -7.79
CA LEU A 323 -18.12 7.64 -7.52
C LEU A 323 -16.67 7.94 -7.89
N THR A 324 -16.45 8.55 -9.06
CA THR A 324 -15.11 8.98 -9.49
C THR A 324 -14.48 9.93 -8.46
N SER A 325 -15.25 10.92 -8.00
CA SER A 325 -14.79 11.88 -7.00
C SER A 325 -14.56 11.22 -5.62
N ALA A 326 -15.41 10.28 -5.22
CA ALA A 326 -15.24 9.54 -3.97
C ALA A 326 -13.99 8.64 -4.01
N SER A 327 -13.72 7.95 -5.12
CA SER A 327 -12.49 7.16 -5.33
C SER A 327 -11.25 8.05 -5.31
N ALA A 328 -11.31 9.25 -5.91
CA ALA A 328 -10.20 10.21 -5.85
C ALA A 328 -9.92 10.68 -4.42
N ILE A 329 -10.94 10.87 -3.58
CA ILE A 329 -10.79 11.19 -2.15
C ILE A 329 -10.12 10.01 -1.42
N VAL A 330 -10.52 8.77 -1.66
CA VAL A 330 -9.91 7.57 -1.06
C VAL A 330 -8.42 7.48 -1.43
N ASN A 331 -8.09 7.68 -2.71
CA ASN A 331 -6.69 7.67 -3.18
C ASN A 331 -5.86 8.81 -2.59
N ALA A 332 -6.42 10.01 -2.47
CA ALA A 332 -5.74 11.13 -1.81
C ALA A 332 -5.51 10.86 -0.31
N THR A 333 -6.51 10.28 0.36
CA THR A 333 -6.39 9.85 1.76
C THR A 333 -5.27 8.83 1.91
N TRP A 334 -5.20 7.84 1.02
CA TRP A 334 -4.10 6.88 0.98
C TRP A 334 -2.74 7.58 0.90
N GLY A 335 -2.56 8.50 -0.06
CA GLY A 335 -1.31 9.25 -0.23
C GLY A 335 -0.91 10.05 1.00
N VAL A 336 -1.87 10.72 1.65
CA VAL A 336 -1.61 11.52 2.86
C VAL A 336 -1.24 10.64 4.06
N THR A 337 -1.97 9.55 4.28
CA THR A 337 -1.78 8.71 5.46
C THR A 337 -0.58 7.77 5.34
N SER A 338 -0.28 7.27 4.13
CA SER A 338 0.92 6.46 3.88
C SER A 338 2.22 7.29 3.98
N GLY A 339 2.16 8.59 3.71
CA GLY A 339 3.29 9.50 3.92
C GLY A 339 3.37 10.04 5.35
N GLY A 340 2.26 10.61 5.85
CA GLY A 340 2.20 11.21 7.19
C GLY A 340 2.33 10.20 8.33
N GLY A 341 1.84 8.97 8.12
CA GLY A 341 1.88 7.89 9.12
C GLY A 341 3.29 7.55 9.59
N PRO A 342 4.21 7.15 8.70
CA PRO A 342 5.59 6.84 9.07
C PRO A 342 6.34 8.02 9.67
N LEU A 343 6.10 9.23 9.14
CA LEU A 343 6.71 10.45 9.68
C LEU A 343 6.30 10.67 11.15
N LEU A 344 5.00 10.71 11.43
CA LEU A 344 4.47 10.90 12.77
C LEU A 344 4.92 9.78 13.71
N THR A 345 4.76 8.53 13.25
CA THR A 345 5.10 7.34 14.07
C THR A 345 6.60 7.28 14.36
N GLY A 346 7.44 7.58 13.37
CA GLY A 346 8.90 7.59 13.55
C GLY A 346 9.36 8.65 14.58
N VAL A 347 8.77 9.85 14.55
CA VAL A 347 9.02 10.89 15.56
C VAL A 347 8.57 10.44 16.95
N LEU A 348 7.37 9.88 17.08
CA LEU A 348 6.86 9.41 18.36
C LEU A 348 7.65 8.20 18.90
N MET A 349 8.08 7.28 18.04
CA MET A 349 8.96 6.17 18.44
C MET A 349 10.30 6.66 18.98
N GLN A 350 10.83 7.76 18.45
CA GLN A 350 12.08 8.35 18.90
C GLN A 350 11.92 9.10 20.23
N SER A 351 10.81 9.81 20.43
CA SER A 351 10.61 10.72 21.57
C SER A 351 9.91 10.05 22.77
N VAL A 352 8.94 9.19 22.51
CA VAL A 352 8.09 8.57 23.56
C VAL A 352 8.49 7.11 23.79
N GLY A 353 8.99 6.43 22.76
CA GLY A 353 9.44 5.05 22.84
C GLY A 353 8.80 4.15 21.78
N ILE A 354 9.35 2.93 21.68
CA ILE A 354 9.02 2.00 20.58
C ILE A 354 7.54 1.63 20.51
N ASN A 355 6.84 1.59 21.64
CA ASN A 355 5.40 1.30 21.70
C ASN A 355 4.50 2.41 21.13
N ALA A 356 5.07 3.52 20.68
CA ALA A 356 4.35 4.51 19.88
C ALA A 356 3.81 3.92 18.55
N LEU A 357 4.45 2.88 17.99
CA LEU A 357 3.96 2.21 16.78
C LEU A 357 2.53 1.65 16.95
N PRO A 358 2.27 0.69 17.86
CA PRO A 358 0.92 0.20 18.07
C PRO A 358 -0.05 1.28 18.59
N ALA A 359 0.44 2.27 19.34
CA ALA A 359 -0.39 3.36 19.86
C ALA A 359 -0.93 4.27 18.74
N VAL A 360 -0.10 4.67 17.77
CA VAL A 360 -0.54 5.47 16.62
C VAL A 360 -1.53 4.70 15.76
N MET A 361 -1.26 3.42 15.48
CA MET A 361 -2.20 2.56 14.77
C MET A 361 -3.54 2.46 15.52
N TRP A 362 -3.49 2.32 16.83
CA TRP A 362 -4.67 2.22 17.68
C TRP A 362 -5.52 3.51 17.64
N VAL A 363 -4.91 4.67 17.77
CA VAL A 363 -5.61 5.96 17.69
C VAL A 363 -6.33 6.10 16.35
N CYS A 364 -5.66 5.78 15.23
CA CYS A 364 -6.28 5.84 13.91
C CYS A 364 -7.43 4.82 13.77
N ALA A 365 -7.29 3.60 14.30
CA ALA A 365 -8.36 2.61 14.32
C ALA A 365 -9.54 3.07 15.18
N ALA A 366 -9.28 3.70 16.34
CA ALA A 366 -10.31 4.25 17.21
C ALA A 366 -11.09 5.40 16.56
N LEU A 367 -10.42 6.28 15.80
CA LEU A 367 -11.07 7.32 15.00
C LEU A 367 -11.98 6.70 13.92
N PHE A 368 -11.53 5.65 13.27
CA PHE A 368 -12.36 4.91 12.31
C PHE A 368 -13.60 4.32 12.99
N VAL A 369 -13.45 3.61 14.11
CA VAL A 369 -14.59 3.04 14.87
C VAL A 369 -15.53 4.15 15.35
N GLY A 370 -14.99 5.27 15.85
CA GLY A 370 -15.77 6.44 16.23
C GLY A 370 -16.62 7.00 15.07
N SER A 371 -16.05 7.03 13.86
CA SER A 371 -16.79 7.46 12.67
C SER A 371 -17.93 6.50 12.30
N ALA A 372 -17.72 5.18 12.48
CA ALA A 372 -18.76 4.18 12.24
C ALA A 372 -19.93 4.32 13.21
N VAL A 373 -19.64 4.62 14.49
CA VAL A 373 -20.69 4.91 15.51
C VAL A 373 -21.42 6.21 15.16
N TRP A 374 -20.68 7.26 14.77
CA TRP A 374 -21.25 8.54 14.40
C TRP A 374 -22.17 8.46 13.17
N GLU A 375 -21.75 7.74 12.10
CA GLU A 375 -22.59 7.52 10.91
C GLU A 375 -23.89 6.79 11.27
N ARG A 376 -23.82 5.76 12.12
CA ARG A 376 -25.02 5.03 12.59
C ARG A 376 -25.97 5.94 13.37
N ALA A 377 -25.45 6.79 14.26
CA ALA A 377 -26.24 7.71 15.07
C ALA A 377 -26.99 8.74 14.20
N ARG A 378 -26.39 9.13 13.08
CA ARG A 378 -27.01 10.10 12.14
C ARG A 378 -27.88 9.49 11.05
N LYS A 379 -28.03 8.14 11.02
CA LYS A 379 -28.75 7.41 9.95
C LYS A 379 -28.24 7.80 8.55
N ILE A 380 -26.95 8.02 8.41
CA ILE A 380 -26.29 8.35 7.13
C ILE A 380 -26.04 7.06 6.31
N VAL A 381 -26.57 5.95 6.78
CA VAL A 381 -26.49 4.62 6.13
C VAL A 381 -27.76 4.39 5.32
#